data_ca965c9cdbc4cfb840dcbd719c9bec02
#
_entry.id   ca965c9cdbc4cfb840dcbd719c9bec02
#
_cell.length_a   1.000
_cell.length_b   1.000
_cell.length_c   1.000
_cell.angle_alpha   90.00
_cell.angle_beta   90.00
_cell.angle_gamma   90.00
#
_symmetry.space_group_name_H-M   'P 1'
#
loop_
_entity.id
_entity.type
_entity.pdbx_description
1 polymer ?
#
loop_
_entity_poly.entity_id
_entity_poly.type
_entity_poly.pdbx_seq_one_letter_code
_entity_poly.pdbx_strand_id
1 'polypeptide(L)'
;MRVLGVDPGTLTSGYGIVAEEDHKLFHVVSGGISPSVKQPFPKRLKKIYEELIKIVEQYKPHVIVVEDLFVSKNIKSALKLGHARGIALLAAVNSGLPVYEYSPMEVKQAVVGSGKAEKKQVQLMVKTLLDLQKVPHPSDAADALAAAICHIHSSRMREMLKNPSYLRQAGKGIGNLKGPGRMR
;
A
#
# COMPACT_ATOMS: atom_id res chain seq x y z
N MET A 1 1.23 -1.28 -14.61
CA MET A 1 2.26 -1.16 -13.53
C MET A 1 2.04 -2.24 -12.46
N ARG A 2 3.11 -2.85 -11.88
CA ARG A 2 3.00 -3.77 -10.72
C ARG A 2 3.62 -3.12 -9.49
N VAL A 3 2.90 -3.14 -8.40
CA VAL A 3 3.31 -2.54 -7.12
C VAL A 3 3.32 -3.60 -6.04
N LEU A 4 4.43 -3.77 -5.35
CA LEU A 4 4.54 -4.59 -4.15
C LEU A 4 4.34 -3.70 -2.93
N GLY A 5 3.25 -3.88 -2.22
CA GLY A 5 3.04 -3.31 -0.90
C GLY A 5 3.61 -4.24 0.17
N VAL A 6 4.19 -3.65 1.20
CA VAL A 6 4.71 -4.36 2.38
C VAL A 6 4.20 -3.66 3.64
N ASP A 7 3.58 -4.43 4.52
CA ASP A 7 3.26 -4.04 5.90
C ASP A 7 4.28 -4.71 6.83
N PRO A 8 5.30 -3.97 7.30
CA PRO A 8 6.40 -4.57 8.05
C PRO A 8 5.96 -5.01 9.46
N GLY A 9 6.17 -6.27 9.78
CA GLY A 9 5.94 -6.81 11.11
C GLY A 9 6.99 -7.83 11.52
N THR A 10 7.25 -7.96 12.82
CA THR A 10 8.26 -8.92 13.33
C THR A 10 7.68 -10.30 13.65
N LEU A 11 6.39 -10.41 13.83
CA LEU A 11 5.69 -11.70 13.95
C LEU A 11 5.22 -12.17 12.60
N THR A 12 4.55 -11.29 11.88
CA THR A 12 4.13 -11.48 10.49
C THR A 12 4.41 -10.18 9.76
N SER A 13 5.06 -10.25 8.60
CA SER A 13 5.13 -9.14 7.65
C SER A 13 4.15 -9.43 6.53
N GLY A 14 3.20 -8.52 6.32
CA GLY A 14 2.26 -8.63 5.20
C GLY A 14 2.92 -8.23 3.88
N TYR A 15 2.54 -8.90 2.80
CA TYR A 15 2.88 -8.48 1.44
C TYR A 15 1.69 -8.63 0.51
N GLY A 16 1.64 -7.78 -0.50
CA GLY A 16 0.61 -7.85 -1.52
C GLY A 16 1.05 -7.17 -2.81
N ILE A 17 0.81 -7.82 -3.95
CA ILE A 17 1.12 -7.27 -5.26
C ILE A 17 -0.18 -6.97 -5.99
N VAL A 18 -0.30 -5.72 -6.41
CA VAL A 18 -1.39 -5.22 -7.26
C VAL A 18 -0.79 -4.83 -8.61
N ALA A 19 -1.42 -5.29 -9.68
CA ALA A 19 -1.16 -4.81 -11.03
C ALA A 19 -2.21 -3.79 -11.44
N GLU A 20 -1.83 -2.80 -12.24
CA GLU A 20 -2.73 -1.89 -12.93
C GLU A 20 -2.52 -2.02 -14.44
N GLU A 21 -3.63 -2.29 -15.15
CA GLU A 21 -3.70 -2.34 -16.62
C GLU A 21 -4.99 -1.64 -17.05
N ASP A 22 -4.93 -0.73 -17.99
CA ASP A 22 -6.08 0.04 -18.52
C ASP A 22 -6.96 0.63 -17.41
N HIS A 23 -6.31 1.19 -16.38
CA HIS A 23 -6.96 1.77 -15.22
C HIS A 23 -7.75 0.80 -14.32
N LYS A 24 -7.62 -0.49 -14.53
CA LYS A 24 -8.18 -1.54 -13.66
C LYS A 24 -7.12 -2.12 -12.75
N LEU A 25 -7.52 -2.45 -11.53
CA LEU A 25 -6.65 -3.07 -10.54
C LEU A 25 -6.85 -4.59 -10.56
N PHE A 26 -5.73 -5.31 -10.51
CA PHE A 26 -5.71 -6.77 -10.48
C PHE A 26 -4.89 -7.26 -9.28
N HIS A 27 -5.46 -8.17 -8.53
CA HIS A 27 -4.72 -8.91 -7.52
C HIS A 27 -3.76 -9.91 -8.18
N VAL A 28 -2.48 -9.82 -7.86
CA VAL A 28 -1.48 -10.78 -8.37
C VAL A 28 -1.22 -11.86 -7.32
N VAL A 29 -0.83 -11.45 -6.13
CA VAL A 29 -0.55 -12.33 -4.99
C VAL A 29 -0.60 -11.53 -3.69
N SER A 30 -0.93 -12.17 -2.59
CA SER A 30 -0.81 -11.59 -1.26
C SER A 30 -0.63 -12.67 -0.20
N GLY A 31 -0.03 -12.33 0.92
CA GLY A 31 0.20 -13.27 2.01
C GLY A 31 0.96 -12.66 3.17
N GLY A 32 1.42 -13.52 4.08
CA GLY A 32 2.21 -13.14 5.23
C GLY A 32 3.51 -13.93 5.32
N ILE A 33 4.59 -13.25 5.64
CA ILE A 33 5.88 -13.85 5.98
C ILE A 33 5.93 -13.96 7.50
N SER A 34 5.83 -15.19 8.04
CA SER A 34 5.76 -15.45 9.48
C SER A 34 6.94 -16.32 9.94
N PRO A 35 8.07 -15.69 10.31
CA PRO A 35 9.22 -16.42 10.85
C PRO A 35 8.87 -17.07 12.19
N SER A 36 9.40 -18.25 12.47
CA SER A 36 9.18 -18.93 13.75
C SER A 36 9.64 -18.08 14.93
N VAL A 37 8.75 -17.84 15.88
CA VAL A 37 9.04 -17.09 17.12
C VAL A 37 10.11 -17.77 18.01
N LYS A 38 10.37 -19.06 17.80
CA LYS A 38 11.43 -19.81 18.48
C LYS A 38 12.83 -19.44 17.98
N GLN A 39 12.93 -18.81 16.80
CA GLN A 39 14.21 -18.37 16.27
C GLN A 39 14.67 -17.04 16.90
N PRO A 40 16.00 -16.85 17.08
CA PRO A 40 16.54 -15.57 17.49
C PRO A 40 16.12 -14.46 16.54
N PHE A 41 15.93 -13.26 17.09
CA PHE A 41 15.40 -12.11 16.34
C PHE A 41 16.18 -11.80 15.03
N PRO A 42 17.53 -11.82 15.00
CA PRO A 42 18.27 -11.61 13.75
C PRO A 42 17.97 -12.65 12.67
N LYS A 43 17.75 -13.93 13.04
CA LYS A 43 17.37 -14.99 12.08
C LYS A 43 15.98 -14.75 11.51
N ARG A 44 15.07 -14.20 12.32
CA ARG A 44 13.73 -13.83 11.86
C ARG A 44 13.80 -12.69 10.84
N LEU A 45 14.60 -11.65 11.09
CA LEU A 45 14.85 -10.58 10.14
C LEU A 45 15.44 -11.09 8.82
N LYS A 46 16.43 -11.98 8.90
CA LYS A 46 17.01 -12.64 7.72
C LYS A 46 15.94 -13.36 6.91
N LYS A 47 15.06 -14.13 7.57
CA LYS A 47 13.97 -14.85 6.88
C LYS A 47 13.01 -13.90 6.16
N ILE A 48 12.64 -12.76 6.79
CA ILE A 48 11.80 -11.75 6.16
C ILE A 48 12.48 -11.21 4.89
N TYR A 49 13.76 -10.87 4.99
CA TYR A 49 14.55 -10.38 3.85
C TYR A 49 14.57 -11.39 2.69
N GLU A 50 14.94 -12.64 2.96
CA GLU A 50 15.05 -13.69 1.96
C GLU A 50 13.71 -13.97 1.25
N GLU A 51 12.60 -13.94 1.98
CA GLU A 51 11.28 -14.14 1.38
C GLU A 51 10.85 -12.92 0.54
N LEU A 52 11.15 -11.69 0.97
CA LEU A 52 10.88 -10.50 0.17
C LEU A 52 11.67 -10.53 -1.15
N ILE A 53 12.94 -10.91 -1.11
CA ILE A 53 13.77 -11.06 -2.34
C ILE A 53 13.15 -12.09 -3.29
N LYS A 54 12.74 -13.25 -2.80
CA LYS A 54 12.06 -14.27 -3.62
C LYS A 54 10.78 -13.76 -4.27
N ILE A 55 9.98 -13.00 -3.51
CA ILE A 55 8.75 -12.38 -4.02
C ILE A 55 9.08 -11.39 -5.14
N VAL A 56 10.10 -10.57 -4.96
CA VAL A 56 10.56 -9.61 -5.99
C VAL A 56 11.04 -10.33 -7.24
N GLU A 57 11.88 -11.35 -7.10
CA GLU A 57 12.43 -12.14 -8.20
C GLU A 57 11.32 -12.86 -8.99
N GLN A 58 10.35 -13.44 -8.29
CA GLN A 58 9.27 -14.22 -8.88
C GLN A 58 8.25 -13.33 -9.61
N TYR A 59 7.82 -12.23 -8.99
CA TYR A 59 6.70 -11.43 -9.50
C TYR A 59 7.13 -10.16 -10.23
N LYS A 60 8.40 -9.77 -10.12
CA LYS A 60 9.03 -8.63 -10.82
C LYS A 60 8.19 -7.35 -10.70
N PRO A 61 7.92 -6.85 -9.49
CA PRO A 61 7.27 -5.56 -9.30
C PRO A 61 8.15 -4.43 -9.84
N HIS A 62 7.54 -3.30 -10.18
CA HIS A 62 8.25 -2.12 -10.67
C HIS A 62 8.65 -1.19 -9.53
N VAL A 63 8.00 -1.35 -8.36
CA VAL A 63 8.17 -0.48 -7.20
C VAL A 63 7.77 -1.24 -5.94
N ILE A 64 8.42 -0.91 -4.83
CA ILE A 64 8.03 -1.35 -3.49
C ILE A 64 7.43 -0.18 -2.72
N VAL A 65 6.35 -0.46 -2.02
CA VAL A 65 5.67 0.49 -1.14
C VAL A 65 5.69 -0.07 0.27
N VAL A 66 6.17 0.71 1.21
CA VAL A 66 6.23 0.33 2.63
C VAL A 66 5.29 1.25 3.41
N GLU A 67 4.42 0.67 4.25
CA GLU A 67 3.62 1.47 5.16
C GLU A 67 4.52 2.16 6.19
N ASP A 68 4.32 3.46 6.39
CA ASP A 68 5.07 4.22 7.39
C ASP A 68 4.59 3.89 8.80
N LEU A 69 5.52 3.94 9.74
CA LEU A 69 5.25 3.54 11.11
C LEU A 69 4.58 4.65 11.91
N PHE A 70 3.47 4.34 12.54
CA PHE A 70 2.98 5.15 13.65
C PHE A 70 3.73 4.77 14.93
N VAL A 71 4.33 5.77 15.60
CA VAL A 71 5.09 5.53 16.83
C VAL A 71 4.18 4.91 17.89
N SER A 72 4.44 3.68 18.25
CA SER A 72 3.73 3.01 19.34
C SER A 72 4.20 3.57 20.68
N LYS A 73 3.31 3.56 21.69
CA LYS A 73 3.65 3.95 23.06
C LYS A 73 4.74 3.06 23.67
N ASN A 74 4.98 1.88 23.12
CA ASN A 74 5.99 0.93 23.59
C ASN A 74 7.24 1.02 22.73
N ILE A 75 8.29 1.65 23.26
CA ILE A 75 9.57 1.89 22.61
C ILE A 75 10.20 0.57 22.09
N LYS A 76 10.18 -0.52 22.89
CA LYS A 76 10.76 -1.81 22.48
C LYS A 76 10.04 -2.39 21.25
N SER A 77 8.72 -2.24 21.19
CA SER A 77 7.92 -2.68 20.04
C SER A 77 8.20 -1.81 18.81
N ALA A 78 8.29 -0.48 18.99
CA ALA A 78 8.62 0.45 17.93
C ALA A 78 10.00 0.16 17.33
N LEU A 79 11.02 -0.10 18.16
CA LEU A 79 12.36 -0.47 17.68
C LEU A 79 12.34 -1.76 16.87
N LYS A 80 11.66 -2.81 17.35
CA LYS A 80 11.54 -4.06 16.59
C LYS A 80 10.85 -3.87 15.25
N LEU A 81 9.80 -3.06 15.23
CA LEU A 81 9.07 -2.75 14.00
C LEU A 81 9.95 -1.94 13.03
N GLY A 82 10.74 -0.97 13.53
CA GLY A 82 11.73 -0.24 12.76
C GLY A 82 12.78 -1.17 12.12
N HIS A 83 13.22 -2.23 12.81
CA HIS A 83 14.11 -3.22 12.21
C HIS A 83 13.43 -3.97 11.04
N ALA A 84 12.19 -4.42 11.20
CA ALA A 84 11.46 -5.10 10.11
C ALA A 84 11.25 -4.18 8.90
N ARG A 85 10.93 -2.90 9.16
CA ARG A 85 10.80 -1.87 8.12
C ARG A 85 12.15 -1.64 7.41
N GLY A 86 13.24 -1.50 8.16
CA GLY A 86 14.59 -1.36 7.58
C GLY A 86 14.96 -2.54 6.66
N ILE A 87 14.53 -3.76 7.01
CA ILE A 87 14.71 -4.94 6.15
C ILE A 87 13.90 -4.82 4.84
N ALA A 88 12.68 -4.32 4.88
CA ALA A 88 11.87 -4.12 3.66
C ALA A 88 12.50 -3.06 2.75
N LEU A 89 12.98 -1.96 3.32
CA LEU A 89 13.70 -0.91 2.58
C LEU A 89 14.99 -1.44 1.95
N LEU A 90 15.77 -2.22 2.71
CA LEU A 90 17.01 -2.84 2.23
C LEU A 90 16.75 -3.84 1.10
N ALA A 91 15.70 -4.66 1.22
CA ALA A 91 15.31 -5.59 0.17
C ALA A 91 14.97 -4.85 -1.13
N ALA A 92 14.27 -3.72 -1.04
CA ALA A 92 13.93 -2.89 -2.20
C ALA A 92 15.18 -2.33 -2.89
N VAL A 93 16.08 -1.70 -2.11
CA VAL A 93 17.31 -1.10 -2.64
C VAL A 93 18.22 -2.15 -3.27
N ASN A 94 18.40 -3.30 -2.60
CA ASN A 94 19.22 -4.39 -3.14
C ASN A 94 18.63 -5.02 -4.41
N SER A 95 17.32 -4.90 -4.61
CA SER A 95 16.63 -5.32 -5.83
C SER A 95 16.62 -4.26 -6.93
N GLY A 96 17.23 -3.10 -6.70
CA GLY A 96 17.24 -1.97 -7.65
C GLY A 96 15.87 -1.33 -7.88
N LEU A 97 14.92 -1.50 -6.94
CA LEU A 97 13.56 -1.01 -7.06
C LEU A 97 13.39 0.34 -6.34
N PRO A 98 12.66 1.30 -6.95
CA PRO A 98 12.25 2.51 -6.25
C PRO A 98 11.36 2.17 -5.05
N VAL A 99 11.50 2.95 -3.98
CA VAL A 99 10.73 2.81 -2.74
C VAL A 99 9.86 4.03 -2.53
N TYR A 100 8.62 3.78 -2.13
CA TYR A 100 7.70 4.82 -1.68
C TYR A 100 7.13 4.43 -0.32
N GLU A 101 6.82 5.45 0.46
CA GLU A 101 6.29 5.31 1.80
C GLU A 101 5.01 6.13 1.94
N TYR A 102 4.02 5.58 2.61
CA TYR A 102 2.74 6.23 2.87
C TYR A 102 2.33 6.02 4.32
N SER A 103 1.87 7.07 4.95
CA SER A 103 1.29 7.00 6.30
C SER A 103 -0.04 6.21 6.27
N PRO A 104 -0.46 5.61 7.40
CA PRO A 104 -1.75 4.94 7.49
C PRO A 104 -2.94 5.84 7.11
N MET A 105 -2.83 7.14 7.37
CA MET A 105 -3.87 8.12 7.01
C MET A 105 -3.96 8.30 5.50
N GLU A 106 -2.84 8.40 4.79
CA GLU A 106 -2.80 8.49 3.33
C GLU A 106 -3.34 7.23 2.68
N VAL A 107 -2.95 6.05 3.19
CA VAL A 107 -3.48 4.76 2.71
C VAL A 107 -5.00 4.72 2.85
N LYS A 108 -5.55 5.05 4.02
CA LYS A 108 -6.99 5.09 4.26
C LYS A 108 -7.70 6.09 3.34
N GLN A 109 -7.14 7.28 3.20
CA GLN A 109 -7.69 8.33 2.32
C GLN A 109 -7.72 7.87 0.86
N ALA A 110 -6.67 7.22 0.37
CA ALA A 110 -6.56 6.76 -1.01
C ALA A 110 -7.48 5.56 -1.32
N VAL A 111 -7.71 4.67 -0.35
CA VAL A 111 -8.49 3.44 -0.54
C VAL A 111 -9.97 3.65 -0.28
N VAL A 112 -10.34 4.39 0.78
CA VAL A 112 -11.74 4.52 1.25
C VAL A 112 -12.28 5.94 1.07
N GLY A 113 -11.41 6.92 0.78
CA GLY A 113 -11.79 8.33 0.69
C GLY A 113 -11.84 9.05 2.06
N SER A 114 -11.44 8.38 3.16
CA SER A 114 -11.41 8.96 4.50
C SER A 114 -10.22 8.45 5.31
N GLY A 115 -9.33 9.36 5.71
CA GLY A 115 -8.19 9.04 6.58
C GLY A 115 -8.57 8.54 7.98
N LYS A 116 -9.84 8.71 8.39
CA LYS A 116 -10.39 8.24 9.67
C LYS A 116 -11.08 6.87 9.56
N ALA A 117 -11.06 6.23 8.38
CA ALA A 117 -11.69 4.94 8.16
C ALA A 117 -11.18 3.87 9.13
N GLU A 118 -12.08 2.98 9.56
CA GLU A 118 -11.72 1.84 10.38
C GLU A 118 -10.99 0.76 9.54
N LYS A 119 -10.16 -0.07 10.20
CA LYS A 119 -9.42 -1.15 9.54
C LYS A 119 -10.34 -2.07 8.74
N LYS A 120 -11.50 -2.43 9.27
CA LYS A 120 -12.49 -3.28 8.56
C LYS A 120 -13.00 -2.66 7.27
N GLN A 121 -13.21 -1.35 7.25
CA GLN A 121 -13.65 -0.63 6.04
C GLN A 121 -12.57 -0.68 4.95
N VAL A 122 -11.30 -0.49 5.33
CA VAL A 122 -10.17 -0.61 4.39
C VAL A 122 -10.10 -2.01 3.80
N GLN A 123 -10.18 -3.05 4.64
CA GLN A 123 -10.15 -4.45 4.21
C GLN A 123 -11.29 -4.81 3.25
N LEU A 124 -12.51 -4.34 3.53
CA LEU A 124 -13.66 -4.55 2.64
C LEU A 124 -13.49 -3.81 1.32
N MET A 125 -12.94 -2.60 1.35
CA MET A 125 -12.68 -1.84 0.12
C MET A 125 -11.58 -2.48 -0.71
N VAL A 126 -10.50 -2.97 -0.11
CA VAL A 126 -9.46 -3.76 -0.80
C VAL A 126 -10.07 -4.98 -1.49
N LYS A 127 -10.92 -5.74 -0.77
CA LYS A 127 -11.66 -6.86 -1.34
C LYS A 127 -12.47 -6.44 -2.57
N THR A 128 -13.19 -5.33 -2.48
CA THR A 128 -14.06 -4.82 -3.56
C THR A 128 -13.24 -4.33 -4.76
N LEU A 129 -12.19 -3.52 -4.51
CA LEU A 129 -11.36 -2.95 -5.58
C LEU A 129 -10.59 -4.00 -6.38
N LEU A 130 -10.25 -5.12 -5.75
CA LEU A 130 -9.50 -6.22 -6.35
C LEU A 130 -10.39 -7.41 -6.75
N ASP A 131 -11.72 -7.29 -6.65
CA ASP A 131 -12.72 -8.34 -6.94
C ASP A 131 -12.41 -9.68 -6.28
N LEU A 132 -12.03 -9.65 -5.00
CA LEU A 132 -11.66 -10.85 -4.26
C LEU A 132 -12.89 -11.54 -3.67
N GLN A 133 -12.90 -12.87 -3.64
CA GLN A 133 -14.00 -13.65 -3.04
C GLN A 133 -14.06 -13.47 -1.51
N LYS A 134 -12.89 -13.31 -0.87
CA LYS A 134 -12.76 -13.16 0.59
C LYS A 134 -11.80 -12.02 0.92
N VAL A 135 -11.94 -11.47 2.13
CA VAL A 135 -10.95 -10.52 2.67
C VAL A 135 -9.59 -11.22 2.76
N PRO A 136 -8.50 -10.58 2.32
CA PRO A 136 -7.15 -11.16 2.39
C PRO A 136 -6.76 -11.54 3.82
N HIS A 137 -6.05 -12.67 3.95
CA HIS A 137 -5.56 -13.18 5.21
C HIS A 137 -4.07 -13.56 5.06
N PRO A 138 -3.22 -13.25 6.08
CA PRO A 138 -3.51 -12.53 7.32
C PRO A 138 -3.91 -11.07 7.10
N SER A 139 -4.35 -10.36 8.17
CA SER A 139 -4.77 -8.96 8.06
C SER A 139 -3.70 -8.05 7.47
N ASP A 140 -2.43 -8.35 7.77
CA ASP A 140 -1.26 -7.63 7.28
C ASP A 140 -1.13 -7.69 5.74
N ALA A 141 -1.63 -8.77 5.12
CA ALA A 141 -1.71 -8.88 3.66
C ALA A 141 -2.72 -7.89 3.06
N ALA A 142 -3.83 -7.64 3.74
CA ALA A 142 -4.80 -6.63 3.31
C ALA A 142 -4.24 -5.22 3.45
N ASP A 143 -3.48 -4.96 4.52
CA ASP A 143 -2.83 -3.67 4.76
C ASP A 143 -1.74 -3.42 3.70
N ALA A 144 -0.94 -4.44 3.36
CA ALA A 144 0.03 -4.37 2.26
C ALA A 144 -0.63 -4.12 0.88
N LEU A 145 -1.75 -4.78 0.57
CA LEU A 145 -2.50 -4.51 -0.65
C LEU A 145 -3.06 -3.08 -0.67
N ALA A 146 -3.54 -2.58 0.47
CA ALA A 146 -4.02 -1.20 0.60
C ALA A 146 -2.91 -0.19 0.31
N ALA A 147 -1.69 -0.42 0.80
CA ALA A 147 -0.52 0.42 0.50
C ALA A 147 -0.18 0.41 -1.00
N ALA A 148 -0.24 -0.76 -1.66
CA ALA A 148 -0.03 -0.87 -3.10
C ALA A 148 -1.10 -0.09 -3.90
N ILE A 149 -2.37 -0.21 -3.54
CA ILE A 149 -3.48 0.55 -4.15
C ILE A 149 -3.28 2.05 -3.94
N CYS A 150 -2.89 2.46 -2.74
CA CYS A 150 -2.60 3.87 -2.43
C CYS A 150 -1.54 4.45 -3.38
N HIS A 151 -0.46 3.70 -3.63
CA HIS A 151 0.58 4.14 -4.56
C HIS A 151 0.05 4.29 -6.00
N ILE A 152 -0.72 3.33 -6.49
CA ILE A 152 -1.30 3.37 -7.83
C ILE A 152 -2.19 4.61 -7.99
N HIS A 153 -3.11 4.84 -7.04
CA HIS A 153 -4.00 6.00 -7.07
C HIS A 153 -3.23 7.32 -7.00
N SER A 154 -2.22 7.40 -6.13
CA SER A 154 -1.39 8.60 -5.96
C SER A 154 -0.51 8.89 -7.18
N SER A 155 0.01 7.86 -7.84
CA SER A 155 0.80 8.00 -9.06
C SER A 155 -0.04 8.53 -10.21
N ARG A 156 -1.23 7.98 -10.37
CA ARG A 156 -2.23 8.41 -11.35
C ARG A 156 -2.63 9.88 -11.17
N MET A 157 -2.90 10.28 -9.93
CA MET A 157 -3.22 11.68 -9.64
C MET A 157 -2.05 12.61 -9.98
N ARG A 158 -0.81 12.21 -9.67
CA ARG A 158 0.39 12.97 -10.02
C ARG A 158 0.57 13.11 -11.55
N GLU A 159 0.28 12.06 -12.31
CA GLU A 159 0.34 12.11 -13.79
C GLU A 159 -0.74 13.02 -14.37
N MET A 160 -1.96 12.94 -13.87
CA MET A 160 -3.07 13.81 -14.26
C MET A 160 -2.74 15.28 -14.00
N LEU A 161 -2.19 15.62 -12.85
CA LEU A 161 -1.82 16.98 -12.48
C LEU A 161 -0.65 17.53 -13.33
N LYS A 162 0.22 16.68 -13.86
CA LYS A 162 1.28 17.08 -14.78
C LYS A 162 0.80 17.34 -16.21
N ASN A 163 -0.40 16.91 -16.57
CA ASN A 163 -0.95 17.06 -17.92
C ASN A 163 -1.78 18.35 -18.02
N PRO A 164 -1.31 19.41 -18.74
CA PRO A 164 -2.02 20.69 -18.82
C PRO A 164 -3.41 20.60 -19.45
N SER A 165 -3.66 19.58 -20.30
CA SER A 165 -4.97 19.37 -20.94
C SER A 165 -6.03 18.94 -19.92
N TYR A 166 -5.65 18.17 -18.90
CA TYR A 166 -6.55 17.70 -17.85
C TYR A 166 -7.00 18.86 -16.94
N LEU A 167 -6.10 19.77 -16.61
CA LEU A 167 -6.40 20.96 -15.80
C LEU A 167 -7.38 21.90 -16.53
N ARG A 168 -7.30 22.01 -17.85
CA ARG A 168 -8.24 22.80 -18.67
C ARG A 168 -9.64 22.18 -18.73
N GLN A 169 -9.77 20.87 -18.71
CA GLN A 169 -11.09 20.19 -18.70
C GLN A 169 -11.74 20.23 -17.33
N ALA A 170 -10.99 20.04 -16.25
CA ALA A 170 -11.48 20.14 -14.89
C ALA A 170 -12.00 21.56 -14.55
N GLY A 171 -11.31 22.61 -15.05
CA GLY A 171 -11.74 24.00 -14.90
C GLY A 171 -13.04 24.35 -15.65
N LYS A 172 -13.34 23.67 -16.76
CA LYS A 172 -14.60 23.89 -17.50
C LYS A 172 -15.82 23.22 -16.86
N GLY A 173 -15.63 22.15 -16.06
CA GLY A 173 -16.73 21.45 -15.39
C GLY A 173 -17.31 22.23 -14.19
N ILE A 174 -16.54 23.10 -13.56
CA ILE A 174 -16.97 23.88 -12.39
C ILE A 174 -17.76 25.15 -12.77
N GLY A 175 -17.61 25.63 -14.02
CA GLY A 175 -18.26 26.87 -14.50
C GLY A 175 -19.76 26.76 -14.80
N ASN A 176 -20.38 25.57 -14.76
CA ASN A 176 -21.79 25.36 -15.15
C ASN A 176 -22.77 25.07 -13.99
N LEU A 177 -22.34 25.21 -12.73
CA LEU A 177 -23.28 25.22 -11.62
C LEU A 177 -23.93 26.57 -11.52
N LYS A 178 -25.00 26.80 -12.32
CA LYS A 178 -25.93 27.91 -12.10
C LYS A 178 -26.52 27.77 -10.71
N GLY A 179 -26.28 28.77 -9.86
CA GLY A 179 -26.87 28.84 -8.52
C GLY A 179 -28.40 28.80 -8.60
N PRO A 180 -29.08 28.34 -7.51
CA PRO A 180 -30.52 28.27 -7.48
C PRO A 180 -31.11 29.66 -7.67
N GLY A 181 -31.99 29.80 -8.68
CA GLY A 181 -32.69 31.04 -8.99
C GLY A 181 -33.44 31.57 -7.75
N ARG A 182 -33.25 32.83 -7.42
CA ARG A 182 -34.08 33.55 -6.44
C ARG A 182 -35.50 33.54 -6.97
N MET A 183 -36.42 32.86 -6.29
CA MET A 183 -37.86 33.10 -6.41
C MET A 183 -38.18 34.43 -5.75
N ARG A 184 -38.90 35.24 -6.51
CA ARG A 184 -39.58 36.45 -6.02
C ARG A 184 -40.86 36.08 -5.26
#